data_23bf71f778333362ff81aacff2c1dfa3
#
_entry.id   23bf71f778333362ff81aacff2c1dfa3
#
_cell.length_a   1.000
_cell.length_b   1.000
_cell.length_c   1.000
_cell.angle_alpha   90.00
_cell.angle_beta   90.00
_cell.angle_gamma   90.00
#
_symmetry.space_group_name_H-M   'P 1'
#
loop_
_entity.id
_entity.type
_entity.pdbx_description
1 polymer ?
#
loop_
_entity_poly.entity_id
_entity_poly.type
_entity_poly.pdbx_seq_one_letter_code
_entity_poly.pdbx_strand_id
1 'polypeptide(L)'
;KHTTTLLLTQKNHNKIMDKKNLLKLLNDTEEKDTSSSEGKRILLIDGLNLFFRNFAMMNMVNPSGIHIGGLGGFFRSLGAEIRRTQPDEVYVVFDGAGSTTNRKNIISEYKSGREDQRVTNWEVFDSLDDEHDSKVDQIVRVIHYLKTLPVKTVILDKVEADDIIAYLCNKLPNHQDDKIFIVSSDKDFLQLINKNVIVYRPMEKKYYTEEVFKEKYKMSPQNFILHKTLLGDSSDKIKGVKGLGEKGLLKKFPELSERNLTFDDIFEICEKKFKDHVVYARIIQGVDDLEK
;
A
#
# COMPACT_ATOMS: atom_id res chain seq x y z
N LYS A 1 21.75 -14.00 4.07
CA LYS A 1 20.86 -14.88 3.26
C LYS A 1 20.18 -16.00 4.07
N HIS A 2 20.61 -16.33 5.30
CA HIS A 2 20.02 -17.42 6.09
C HIS A 2 19.03 -16.96 7.17
N THR A 3 19.04 -15.71 7.58
CA THR A 3 18.24 -15.23 8.72
C THR A 3 16.76 -15.02 8.37
N THR A 4 16.48 -14.57 7.17
CA THR A 4 15.07 -14.31 6.74
C THR A 4 14.30 -15.62 6.53
N THR A 5 14.97 -16.69 6.06
CA THR A 5 14.35 -18.00 5.86
C THR A 5 14.04 -18.71 7.17
N LEU A 6 14.85 -18.50 8.22
CA LEU A 6 14.64 -19.13 9.55
C LEU A 6 13.40 -18.63 10.28
N LEU A 7 12.96 -17.39 10.02
CA LEU A 7 11.78 -16.80 10.65
C LEU A 7 10.45 -17.38 10.15
N LEU A 8 10.45 -17.94 8.94
CA LEU A 8 9.25 -18.47 8.30
C LEU A 8 9.04 -19.98 8.56
N THR A 9 10.05 -20.68 9.12
CA THR A 9 10.00 -22.15 9.28
C THR A 9 9.74 -22.65 10.69
N GLN A 10 9.74 -21.80 11.71
CA GLN A 10 9.32 -22.24 13.05
C GLN A 10 7.80 -22.36 13.13
N LYS A 11 7.33 -23.60 13.03
CA LYS A 11 5.96 -24.02 13.34
C LYS A 11 5.63 -23.69 14.81
N ASN A 12 5.18 -22.50 15.06
CA ASN A 12 4.45 -22.16 16.26
C ASN A 12 3.12 -21.50 15.88
N HIS A 13 2.09 -22.23 16.15
CA HIS A 13 0.67 -22.02 15.89
C HIS A 13 0.12 -20.80 16.62
N ASN A 14 0.48 -19.57 16.27
CA ASN A 14 -0.33 -18.44 16.75
C ASN A 14 -0.17 -17.17 15.91
N LYS A 15 -1.25 -16.81 15.23
CA LYS A 15 -1.59 -15.45 14.75
C LYS A 15 -0.89 -14.87 13.52
N ILE A 16 0.10 -15.50 12.88
CA ILE A 16 0.44 -15.14 11.51
C ILE A 16 -0.52 -15.90 10.60
N MET A 17 -1.29 -15.17 9.83
CA MET A 17 -2.33 -15.72 8.98
C MET A 17 -1.72 -16.17 7.65
N ASP A 18 -1.71 -17.47 7.40
CA ASP A 18 -1.39 -18.05 6.10
C ASP A 18 -2.61 -17.98 5.16
N LYS A 19 -2.40 -18.32 3.88
CA LYS A 19 -3.46 -18.28 2.86
C LYS A 19 -4.71 -19.07 3.26
N LYS A 20 -4.53 -20.25 3.89
CA LYS A 20 -5.65 -21.12 4.29
C LYS A 20 -6.47 -20.48 5.43
N ASN A 21 -5.79 -19.91 6.42
CA ASN A 21 -6.43 -19.26 7.54
C ASN A 21 -7.08 -17.94 7.13
N LEU A 22 -6.47 -17.20 6.18
CA LEU A 22 -7.09 -16.02 5.61
C LEU A 22 -8.36 -16.36 4.84
N LEU A 23 -8.32 -17.36 3.96
CA LEU A 23 -9.52 -17.83 3.23
C LEU A 23 -10.62 -18.33 4.17
N LYS A 24 -10.25 -19.07 5.23
CA LYS A 24 -11.22 -19.51 6.24
C LYS A 24 -11.86 -18.33 6.95
N LEU A 25 -11.07 -17.34 7.38
CA LEU A 25 -11.59 -16.14 8.03
C LEU A 25 -12.58 -15.41 7.11
N LEU A 26 -12.26 -15.28 5.83
CA LEU A 26 -13.09 -14.58 4.85
C LEU A 26 -14.39 -15.34 4.60
N ASN A 27 -14.35 -16.68 4.52
CA ASN A 27 -15.54 -17.50 4.40
C ASN A 27 -16.41 -17.44 5.67
N ASP A 28 -15.77 -17.47 6.86
CA ASP A 28 -16.48 -17.34 8.15
C ASP A 28 -17.12 -15.95 8.32
N THR A 29 -16.60 -14.90 7.65
CA THR A 29 -17.22 -13.56 7.62
C THR A 29 -18.41 -13.48 6.66
N GLU A 30 -18.41 -14.27 5.58
CA GLU A 30 -19.56 -14.36 4.67
C GLU A 30 -20.77 -15.06 5.33
N GLU A 31 -20.55 -15.91 6.33
CA GLU A 31 -21.61 -16.65 7.06
C GLU A 31 -22.12 -15.95 8.33
N LYS A 32 -21.45 -14.90 8.81
CA LYS A 32 -21.78 -14.20 10.06
C LYS A 32 -22.16 -12.74 9.83
N ASP A 33 -23.31 -12.43 10.34
CA ASP A 33 -23.88 -11.15 10.77
C ASP A 33 -24.80 -10.40 9.81
N THR A 34 -26.07 -10.78 9.94
CA THR A 34 -27.23 -9.90 9.68
C THR A 34 -27.74 -9.19 10.95
N SER A 35 -26.98 -9.17 12.06
CA SER A 35 -27.52 -8.79 13.38
C SER A 35 -26.98 -7.51 14.01
N SER A 36 -25.98 -6.79 13.45
CA SER A 36 -25.60 -5.49 13.98
C SER A 36 -26.10 -4.35 13.11
N SER A 37 -26.88 -3.43 13.67
CA SER A 37 -27.41 -2.24 13.01
C SER A 37 -26.36 -1.16 12.72
N GLU A 38 -25.13 -1.34 13.14
CA GLU A 38 -24.00 -0.41 12.93
C GLU A 38 -22.93 -1.09 12.10
N GLY A 39 -22.42 -0.36 11.08
CA GLY A 39 -21.33 -0.83 10.23
C GLY A 39 -20.02 -1.02 11.00
N LYS A 40 -19.24 -2.04 10.65
CA LYS A 40 -17.92 -2.32 11.24
C LYS A 40 -16.86 -1.32 10.80
N ARG A 41 -15.92 -1.06 11.68
CA ARG A 41 -14.72 -0.23 11.42
C ARG A 41 -13.51 -1.13 11.39
N ILE A 42 -12.84 -1.18 10.25
CA ILE A 42 -11.70 -2.07 10.00
C ILE A 42 -10.47 -1.21 9.74
N LEU A 43 -9.37 -1.50 10.45
CA LEU A 43 -8.10 -0.82 10.27
C LEU A 43 -7.11 -1.74 9.58
N LEU A 44 -6.63 -1.33 8.40
CA LEU A 44 -5.59 -2.00 7.61
C LEU A 44 -4.30 -1.21 7.69
N ILE A 45 -3.24 -1.82 8.19
CA ILE A 45 -1.91 -1.20 8.34
C ILE A 45 -0.95 -1.84 7.33
N ASP A 46 -0.37 -1.03 6.46
CA ASP A 46 0.81 -1.40 5.69
C ASP A 46 2.02 -1.45 6.64
N GLY A 47 2.43 -2.67 6.98
CA GLY A 47 3.38 -2.93 8.07
C GLY A 47 4.77 -2.40 7.78
N LEU A 48 5.32 -2.67 6.59
CA LEU A 48 6.66 -2.21 6.23
C LEU A 48 6.70 -0.70 6.03
N ASN A 49 5.70 -0.12 5.38
CA ASN A 49 5.61 1.33 5.19
C ASN A 49 5.57 2.06 6.54
N LEU A 50 4.74 1.59 7.47
CA LEU A 50 4.66 2.16 8.81
C LEU A 50 5.99 2.00 9.57
N PHE A 51 6.63 0.82 9.47
CA PHE A 51 7.89 0.54 10.14
C PHE A 51 9.02 1.43 9.62
N PHE A 52 9.29 1.42 8.31
CA PHE A 52 10.41 2.17 7.73
C PHE A 52 10.27 3.68 7.95
N ARG A 53 9.05 4.21 7.85
CA ARG A 53 8.80 5.62 8.17
C ARG A 53 9.17 5.96 9.61
N ASN A 54 8.78 5.13 10.57
CA ASN A 54 9.10 5.38 11.97
C ASN A 54 10.59 5.15 12.25
N PHE A 55 11.20 4.14 11.64
CA PHE A 55 12.63 3.90 11.75
C PHE A 55 13.46 5.11 11.31
N ALA A 56 13.07 5.72 10.18
CA ALA A 56 13.77 6.90 9.65
C ALA A 56 13.50 8.20 10.42
N MET A 57 12.34 8.32 11.08
CA MET A 57 11.91 9.59 11.67
C MET A 57 12.10 9.66 13.19
N MET A 58 12.34 8.53 13.85
CA MET A 58 12.37 8.47 15.31
C MET A 58 13.74 8.04 15.85
N ASN A 59 14.49 8.99 16.40
CA ASN A 59 15.74 8.73 17.12
C ASN A 59 15.45 8.26 18.55
N MET A 60 14.74 7.11 18.68
CA MET A 60 14.49 6.49 19.97
C MET A 60 15.57 5.47 20.28
N VAL A 61 16.15 5.56 21.47
CA VAL A 61 17.11 4.56 21.98
C VAL A 61 16.57 3.95 23.27
N ASN A 62 16.94 2.68 23.51
CA ASN A 62 16.67 2.03 24.77
C ASN A 62 17.68 2.47 25.85
N PRO A 63 17.54 2.05 27.13
CA PRO A 63 18.50 2.41 28.18
C PRO A 63 19.96 1.97 27.92
N SER A 64 20.18 1.03 27.01
CA SER A 64 21.53 0.57 26.59
C SER A 64 22.06 1.33 25.37
N GLY A 65 21.39 2.39 24.91
CA GLY A 65 21.79 3.19 23.75
C GLY A 65 21.47 2.57 22.39
N ILE A 66 20.77 1.41 22.35
CA ILE A 66 20.41 0.76 21.09
C ILE A 66 19.21 1.46 20.47
N HIS A 67 19.30 1.78 19.17
CA HIS A 67 18.21 2.37 18.41
C HIS A 67 16.99 1.43 18.34
N ILE A 68 15.83 1.96 18.70
CA ILE A 68 14.54 1.27 18.68
C ILE A 68 13.43 2.10 18.00
N GLY A 69 13.82 3.06 17.16
CA GLY A 69 12.87 4.01 16.55
C GLY A 69 11.82 3.33 15.68
N GLY A 70 12.21 2.30 14.93
CA GLY A 70 11.27 1.49 14.13
C GLY A 70 10.26 0.76 15.01
N LEU A 71 10.75 0.03 16.01
CA LEU A 71 9.93 -0.74 16.95
C LEU A 71 9.01 0.15 17.78
N GLY A 72 9.56 1.11 18.51
CA GLY A 72 8.79 1.99 19.39
C GLY A 72 7.84 2.90 18.61
N GLY A 73 8.31 3.44 17.49
CA GLY A 73 7.52 4.28 16.60
C GLY A 73 6.36 3.52 15.95
N PHE A 74 6.59 2.27 15.55
CA PHE A 74 5.54 1.41 14.99
C PHE A 74 4.37 1.27 15.96
N PHE A 75 4.62 0.82 17.20
CA PHE A 75 3.55 0.60 18.17
C PHE A 75 2.92 1.92 18.64
N ARG A 76 3.69 3.00 18.75
CA ARG A 76 3.15 4.31 19.02
C ARG A 76 2.18 4.77 17.92
N SER A 77 2.54 4.58 16.67
CA SER A 77 1.72 4.94 15.52
C SER A 77 0.49 4.05 15.41
N LEU A 78 0.65 2.72 15.55
CA LEU A 78 -0.46 1.77 15.58
C LEU A 78 -1.47 2.13 16.67
N GLY A 79 -1.01 2.36 17.90
CA GLY A 79 -1.89 2.75 19.01
C GLY A 79 -2.57 4.11 18.79
N ALA A 80 -1.92 5.05 18.10
CA ALA A 80 -2.54 6.32 17.72
C ALA A 80 -3.67 6.12 16.70
N GLU A 81 -3.48 5.28 15.69
CA GLU A 81 -4.52 5.01 14.69
C GLU A 81 -5.69 4.20 15.28
N ILE A 82 -5.43 3.23 16.17
CA ILE A 82 -6.49 2.52 16.90
C ILE A 82 -7.34 3.50 17.72
N ARG A 83 -6.71 4.42 18.46
CA ARG A 83 -7.46 5.43 19.22
C ARG A 83 -8.25 6.39 18.33
N ARG A 84 -7.74 6.69 17.15
CA ARG A 84 -8.35 7.65 16.23
C ARG A 84 -9.49 7.04 15.42
N THR A 85 -9.33 5.80 14.98
CA THR A 85 -10.32 5.12 14.14
C THR A 85 -11.30 4.28 14.94
N GLN A 86 -10.98 3.91 16.18
CA GLN A 86 -11.81 3.03 17.04
C GLN A 86 -12.28 1.78 16.29
N PRO A 87 -11.35 0.95 15.78
CA PRO A 87 -11.70 -0.15 14.90
C PRO A 87 -12.20 -1.37 15.70
N ASP A 88 -13.15 -2.10 15.13
CA ASP A 88 -13.58 -3.42 15.61
C ASP A 88 -12.55 -4.49 15.27
N GLU A 89 -11.86 -4.32 14.13
CA GLU A 89 -10.85 -5.25 13.66
C GLU A 89 -9.61 -4.51 13.16
N VAL A 90 -8.43 -5.06 13.48
CA VAL A 90 -7.14 -4.51 13.04
C VAL A 90 -6.35 -5.59 12.29
N TYR A 91 -5.92 -5.26 11.09
CA TYR A 91 -5.02 -6.07 10.28
C TYR A 91 -3.70 -5.34 10.07
N VAL A 92 -2.60 -6.02 10.30
CA VAL A 92 -1.25 -5.55 9.96
C VAL A 92 -0.72 -6.46 8.88
N VAL A 93 -0.46 -5.90 7.71
CA VAL A 93 -0.09 -6.65 6.51
C VAL A 93 1.38 -6.39 6.19
N PHE A 94 2.12 -7.44 5.94
CA PHE A 94 3.53 -7.37 5.53
C PHE A 94 3.74 -8.10 4.21
N ASP A 95 4.75 -7.67 3.46
CA ASP A 95 5.22 -8.38 2.27
C ASP A 95 5.70 -9.78 2.64
N GLY A 96 5.33 -10.76 1.84
CA GLY A 96 5.84 -12.12 1.98
C GLY A 96 7.19 -12.34 1.29
N ALA A 97 7.83 -13.47 1.58
CA ALA A 97 9.08 -13.83 0.93
C ALA A 97 8.89 -13.95 -0.59
N GLY A 98 9.76 -13.29 -1.37
CA GLY A 98 9.69 -13.29 -2.83
C GLY A 98 8.49 -12.56 -3.44
N SER A 99 7.88 -11.64 -2.71
CA SER A 99 6.68 -10.90 -3.12
C SER A 99 6.82 -10.17 -4.46
N THR A 100 7.99 -9.59 -4.75
CA THR A 100 8.24 -8.84 -5.99
C THR A 100 8.50 -9.73 -7.22
N THR A 101 8.60 -11.06 -7.06
CA THR A 101 9.01 -11.97 -8.14
C THR A 101 8.06 -11.92 -9.34
N ASN A 102 6.76 -11.92 -9.09
CA ASN A 102 5.75 -11.93 -10.16
C ASN A 102 5.83 -10.65 -11.00
N ARG A 103 5.94 -9.48 -10.36
CA ARG A 103 6.03 -8.19 -11.06
C ARG A 103 7.37 -8.03 -11.80
N LYS A 104 8.48 -8.54 -11.25
CA LYS A 104 9.78 -8.57 -11.94
C LYS A 104 9.80 -9.47 -13.16
N ASN A 105 8.98 -10.50 -13.20
CA ASN A 105 8.83 -11.35 -14.38
C ASN A 105 8.14 -10.61 -15.54
N ILE A 106 7.30 -9.62 -15.24
CA ILE A 106 6.60 -8.80 -16.24
C ILE A 106 7.49 -7.59 -16.61
N ILE A 107 8.01 -6.89 -15.63
CA ILE A 107 8.87 -5.71 -15.80
C ILE A 107 10.17 -5.97 -15.02
N SER A 108 11.24 -6.33 -15.73
CA SER A 108 12.54 -6.71 -15.11
C SER A 108 13.13 -5.61 -14.22
N GLU A 109 12.88 -4.36 -14.56
CA GLU A 109 13.37 -3.18 -13.83
C GLU A 109 12.48 -2.79 -12.62
N TYR A 110 11.37 -3.49 -12.39
CA TYR A 110 10.45 -3.17 -11.31
C TYR A 110 11.15 -3.11 -9.95
N LYS A 111 11.02 -1.99 -9.26
CA LYS A 111 11.68 -1.69 -7.97
C LYS A 111 13.20 -1.91 -7.96
N SER A 112 13.87 -1.93 -9.13
CA SER A 112 15.33 -2.04 -9.19
C SER A 112 16.00 -0.78 -8.65
N GLY A 113 17.14 -0.94 -7.94
CA GLY A 113 17.90 0.18 -7.37
C GLY A 113 17.22 0.90 -6.19
N ARG A 114 16.27 0.24 -5.52
CA ARG A 114 15.74 0.67 -4.21
C ARG A 114 16.64 0.29 -3.03
N GLU A 115 17.80 -0.29 -3.30
CA GLU A 115 18.78 -0.56 -2.26
C GLU A 115 19.21 0.74 -1.58
N ASP A 116 19.33 0.71 -0.26
CA ASP A 116 19.81 1.86 0.51
C ASP A 116 21.22 2.22 0.05
N GLN A 117 21.38 3.41 -0.52
CA GLN A 117 22.69 3.90 -0.98
C GLN A 117 23.45 4.69 0.09
N ARG A 118 22.78 5.02 1.20
CA ARG A 118 23.33 5.76 2.33
C ARG A 118 22.59 5.42 3.61
N VAL A 119 23.29 5.53 4.73
CA VAL A 119 22.72 5.40 6.07
C VAL A 119 21.61 6.44 6.26
N THR A 120 20.44 6.01 6.71
CA THR A 120 19.29 6.90 6.96
C THR A 120 19.44 7.61 8.30
N ASN A 121 19.82 6.85 9.35
CA ASN A 121 20.05 7.36 10.71
C ASN A 121 21.55 7.48 10.98
N TRP A 122 22.24 8.33 10.22
CA TRP A 122 23.68 8.55 10.28
C TRP A 122 24.20 9.03 11.66
N GLU A 123 23.33 9.56 12.52
CA GLU A 123 23.67 9.91 13.90
C GLU A 123 23.80 8.68 14.82
N VAL A 124 23.31 7.53 14.38
CA VAL A 124 23.20 6.30 15.18
C VAL A 124 24.02 5.15 14.59
N PHE A 125 24.11 5.05 13.27
CA PHE A 125 24.76 3.95 12.56
C PHE A 125 25.96 4.43 11.77
N ASP A 126 27.06 3.70 11.89
CA ASP A 126 28.30 3.99 11.19
C ASP A 126 28.33 3.36 9.80
N SER A 127 27.53 2.30 9.56
CA SER A 127 27.48 1.58 8.30
C SER A 127 26.07 1.22 7.84
N LEU A 128 25.92 0.92 6.55
CA LEU A 128 24.67 0.39 5.98
C LEU A 128 24.32 -0.98 6.54
N ASP A 129 25.33 -1.81 6.81
CA ASP A 129 25.14 -3.16 7.33
C ASP A 129 24.60 -3.12 8.76
N ASP A 130 25.14 -2.25 9.63
CA ASP A 130 24.65 -2.05 11.00
C ASP A 130 23.22 -1.54 11.02
N GLU A 131 22.90 -0.58 10.14
CA GLU A 131 21.55 -0.08 10.02
C GLU A 131 20.59 -1.14 9.48
N HIS A 132 21.04 -1.95 8.51
CA HIS A 132 20.24 -3.06 7.95
C HIS A 132 19.96 -4.12 9.01
N ASP A 133 20.96 -4.56 9.77
CA ASP A 133 20.80 -5.56 10.83
C ASP A 133 19.82 -5.04 11.91
N SER A 134 19.96 -3.77 12.28
CA SER A 134 19.01 -3.13 13.22
C SER A 134 17.59 -3.08 12.68
N LYS A 135 17.39 -2.78 11.38
CA LYS A 135 16.06 -2.83 10.73
C LYS A 135 15.47 -4.23 10.83
N VAL A 136 16.24 -5.25 10.47
CA VAL A 136 15.80 -6.65 10.50
C VAL A 136 15.42 -7.07 11.91
N ASP A 137 16.28 -6.82 12.89
CA ASP A 137 16.02 -7.18 14.31
C ASP A 137 14.76 -6.50 14.85
N GLN A 138 14.54 -5.23 14.52
CA GLN A 138 13.36 -4.51 14.97
C GLN A 138 12.08 -5.00 14.28
N ILE A 139 12.11 -5.32 12.98
CA ILE A 139 10.95 -5.91 12.26
C ILE A 139 10.57 -7.27 12.87
N VAL A 140 11.56 -8.12 13.15
CA VAL A 140 11.35 -9.41 13.82
C VAL A 140 10.62 -9.22 15.15
N ARG A 141 11.08 -8.25 15.96
CA ARG A 141 10.45 -7.93 17.25
C ARG A 141 9.04 -7.37 17.08
N VAL A 142 8.81 -6.51 16.07
CA VAL A 142 7.45 -6.02 15.74
C VAL A 142 6.52 -7.20 15.49
N ILE A 143 6.90 -8.11 14.60
CA ILE A 143 6.08 -9.29 14.26
C ILE A 143 5.87 -10.17 15.50
N HIS A 144 6.90 -10.34 16.33
CA HIS A 144 6.79 -11.11 17.56
C HIS A 144 5.78 -10.48 18.54
N TYR A 145 5.83 -9.19 18.76
CA TYR A 145 4.92 -8.50 19.67
C TYR A 145 3.49 -8.42 19.13
N LEU A 146 3.32 -8.27 17.81
CA LEU A 146 1.99 -8.31 17.19
C LEU A 146 1.24 -9.62 17.48
N LYS A 147 1.96 -10.75 17.65
CA LYS A 147 1.36 -12.04 18.02
C LYS A 147 0.71 -12.04 19.41
N THR A 148 1.13 -11.12 20.29
CA THR A 148 0.58 -11.00 21.66
C THR A 148 -0.59 -10.03 21.75
N LEU A 149 -0.85 -9.28 20.68
CA LEU A 149 -1.91 -8.26 20.62
C LEU A 149 -3.17 -8.80 19.93
N PRO A 150 -4.35 -8.22 20.19
CA PRO A 150 -5.59 -8.60 19.51
C PRO A 150 -5.66 -8.00 18.08
N VAL A 151 -4.61 -8.22 17.29
CA VAL A 151 -4.51 -7.80 15.90
C VAL A 151 -4.25 -9.02 15.00
N LYS A 152 -4.72 -8.97 13.77
CA LYS A 152 -4.52 -9.99 12.75
C LYS A 152 -3.29 -9.63 11.92
N THR A 153 -2.22 -10.41 12.00
CA THR A 153 -1.01 -10.21 11.20
C THR A 153 -1.07 -11.10 9.96
N VAL A 154 -0.97 -10.50 8.78
CA VAL A 154 -1.06 -11.20 7.49
C VAL A 154 0.27 -11.10 6.75
N ILE A 155 0.82 -12.24 6.37
CA ILE A 155 2.05 -12.37 5.57
C ILE A 155 1.83 -13.53 4.61
N LEU A 156 1.87 -13.29 3.29
CA LEU A 156 1.69 -14.33 2.27
C LEU A 156 2.91 -14.38 1.37
N ASP A 157 3.55 -15.55 1.26
CA ASP A 157 4.69 -15.74 0.37
C ASP A 157 4.31 -15.41 -1.09
N LYS A 158 5.22 -14.75 -1.78
CA LYS A 158 5.11 -14.31 -3.18
C LYS A 158 3.98 -13.30 -3.44
N VAL A 159 3.43 -12.68 -2.40
CA VAL A 159 2.40 -11.64 -2.53
C VAL A 159 2.87 -10.38 -1.83
N GLU A 160 2.72 -9.24 -2.47
CA GLU A 160 3.01 -7.94 -1.87
C GLU A 160 1.88 -7.52 -0.91
N ALA A 161 2.21 -6.73 0.11
CA ALA A 161 1.23 -6.22 1.07
C ALA A 161 0.11 -5.42 0.39
N ASP A 162 0.44 -4.70 -0.68
CA ASP A 162 -0.51 -3.89 -1.44
C ASP A 162 -1.63 -4.74 -2.05
N ASP A 163 -1.27 -5.91 -2.63
CA ASP A 163 -2.24 -6.83 -3.22
C ASP A 163 -3.15 -7.44 -2.15
N ILE A 164 -2.58 -7.76 -0.99
CA ILE A 164 -3.34 -8.28 0.15
C ILE A 164 -4.32 -7.22 0.67
N ILE A 165 -3.85 -5.98 0.86
CA ILE A 165 -4.68 -4.87 1.35
C ILE A 165 -5.81 -4.58 0.35
N ALA A 166 -5.51 -4.52 -0.95
CA ALA A 166 -6.52 -4.33 -1.99
C ALA A 166 -7.57 -5.45 -1.99
N TYR A 167 -7.13 -6.70 -1.83
CA TYR A 167 -8.04 -7.85 -1.70
C TYR A 167 -8.93 -7.74 -0.47
N LEU A 168 -8.37 -7.37 0.69
CA LEU A 168 -9.13 -7.20 1.93
C LEU A 168 -10.15 -6.06 1.81
N CYS A 169 -9.81 -4.96 1.14
CA CYS A 169 -10.75 -3.86 0.89
C CYS A 169 -12.00 -4.29 0.10
N ASN A 170 -11.85 -5.29 -0.77
CA ASN A 170 -12.96 -5.81 -1.56
C ASN A 170 -13.76 -6.90 -0.83
N LYS A 171 -13.14 -7.60 0.14
CA LYS A 171 -13.73 -8.78 0.77
C LYS A 171 -14.27 -8.55 2.18
N LEU A 172 -13.69 -7.61 2.93
CA LEU A 172 -14.09 -7.39 4.32
C LEU A 172 -15.40 -6.60 4.51
N PRO A 173 -15.78 -5.63 3.63
CA PRO A 173 -17.06 -4.97 3.79
C PRO A 173 -18.22 -5.92 3.48
N ASN A 174 -19.00 -6.26 4.50
CA ASN A 174 -20.20 -7.10 4.38
C ASN A 174 -21.48 -6.27 4.47
N HIS A 175 -21.38 -5.04 4.99
CA HIS A 175 -22.46 -4.09 5.15
C HIS A 175 -22.14 -2.77 4.46
N GLN A 176 -23.15 -2.08 3.94
CA GLN A 176 -22.95 -0.80 3.24
C GLN A 176 -22.35 0.31 4.12
N ASP A 177 -22.51 0.20 5.43
CA ASP A 177 -22.01 1.17 6.42
C ASP A 177 -20.64 0.80 6.99
N ASP A 178 -20.06 -0.34 6.60
CA ASP A 178 -18.71 -0.73 6.99
C ASP A 178 -17.70 0.32 6.50
N LYS A 179 -16.70 0.60 7.34
CA LYS A 179 -15.62 1.53 7.01
C LYS A 179 -14.26 0.87 7.15
N ILE A 180 -13.46 0.97 6.12
CA ILE A 180 -12.07 0.52 6.09
C ILE A 180 -11.15 1.74 6.12
N PHE A 181 -10.21 1.73 7.04
CA PHE A 181 -9.15 2.73 7.16
C PHE A 181 -7.82 2.10 6.78
N ILE A 182 -7.24 2.50 5.65
CA ILE A 182 -5.90 2.09 5.24
C ILE A 182 -4.90 3.11 5.79
N VAL A 183 -3.83 2.65 6.43
CA VAL A 183 -2.74 3.51 6.90
C VAL A 183 -1.49 3.18 6.10
N SER A 184 -1.16 4.02 5.14
CA SER A 184 0.08 3.95 4.35
C SER A 184 0.44 5.32 3.76
N SER A 185 1.72 5.55 3.55
CA SER A 185 2.22 6.71 2.80
C SER A 185 2.20 6.47 1.29
N ASP A 186 1.95 5.23 0.86
CA ASP A 186 1.89 4.89 -0.55
C ASP A 186 0.66 5.52 -1.23
N LYS A 187 0.89 6.11 -2.41
CA LYS A 187 -0.19 6.73 -3.20
C LYS A 187 -1.05 5.69 -3.91
N ASP A 188 -0.55 4.47 -4.08
CA ASP A 188 -1.24 3.43 -4.83
C ASP A 188 -2.55 3.04 -4.17
N PHE A 189 -2.63 3.13 -2.84
CA PHE A 189 -3.88 2.92 -2.13
C PHE A 189 -4.96 3.96 -2.40
N LEU A 190 -4.62 5.11 -2.98
CA LEU A 190 -5.61 6.15 -3.31
C LEU A 190 -6.63 5.69 -4.35
N GLN A 191 -6.28 4.72 -5.22
CA GLN A 191 -7.21 4.11 -6.17
C GLN A 191 -8.29 3.25 -5.51
N LEU A 192 -8.07 2.81 -4.27
CA LEU A 192 -9.00 1.97 -3.51
C LEU A 192 -10.10 2.79 -2.81
N ILE A 193 -9.95 4.12 -2.76
CA ILE A 193 -10.88 5.01 -2.07
C ILE A 193 -12.27 4.90 -2.71
N ASN A 194 -13.25 4.69 -1.85
CA ASN A 194 -14.68 4.70 -2.20
C ASN A 194 -15.51 5.04 -0.96
N LYS A 195 -16.82 4.90 -1.03
CA LYS A 195 -17.73 5.18 0.10
C LYS A 195 -17.37 4.43 1.41
N ASN A 196 -16.73 3.25 1.29
CA ASN A 196 -16.36 2.40 2.42
C ASN A 196 -14.88 2.53 2.80
N VAL A 197 -13.99 2.89 1.86
CA VAL A 197 -12.54 2.87 2.02
C VAL A 197 -11.98 4.29 2.13
N ILE A 198 -11.26 4.54 3.21
CA ILE A 198 -10.61 5.81 3.53
C ILE A 198 -9.11 5.55 3.69
N VAL A 199 -8.26 6.36 3.07
CA VAL A 199 -6.80 6.23 3.17
C VAL A 199 -6.24 7.34 4.08
N TYR A 200 -5.57 6.96 5.16
CA TYR A 200 -4.78 7.89 5.95
C TYR A 200 -3.33 7.88 5.46
N ARG A 201 -2.83 9.04 5.06
CA ARG A 201 -1.45 9.23 4.65
C ARG A 201 -0.66 9.94 5.76
N PRO A 202 0.16 9.19 6.52
CA PRO A 202 0.87 9.73 7.69
C PRO A 202 1.84 10.88 7.36
N MET A 203 2.48 10.85 6.18
CA MET A 203 3.39 11.92 5.73
C MET A 203 2.67 13.25 5.55
N GLU A 204 1.44 13.21 5.07
CA GLU A 204 0.59 14.40 4.86
C GLU A 204 -0.29 14.69 6.08
N LYS A 205 -0.33 13.78 7.07
CA LYS A 205 -1.24 13.83 8.24
C LYS A 205 -2.69 14.03 7.84
N LYS A 206 -3.11 13.42 6.74
CA LYS A 206 -4.40 13.66 6.09
C LYS A 206 -5.14 12.36 5.78
N TYR A 207 -6.45 12.37 6.04
CA TYR A 207 -7.37 11.35 5.58
C TYR A 207 -7.88 11.72 4.18
N TYR A 208 -7.84 10.75 3.29
CA TYR A 208 -8.38 10.86 1.94
C TYR A 208 -9.69 10.08 1.86
N THR A 209 -10.78 10.80 1.79
CA THR A 209 -12.10 10.31 1.36
C THR A 209 -12.28 10.57 -0.13
N GLU A 210 -13.39 10.13 -0.74
CA GLU A 210 -13.70 10.47 -2.14
C GLU A 210 -13.71 11.96 -2.40
N GLU A 211 -14.29 12.76 -1.48
CA GLU A 211 -14.41 14.21 -1.60
C GLU A 211 -13.02 14.86 -1.58
N VAL A 212 -12.20 14.49 -0.60
CA VAL A 212 -10.83 15.01 -0.45
C VAL A 212 -9.96 14.63 -1.64
N PHE A 213 -10.14 13.41 -2.17
CA PHE A 213 -9.44 12.98 -3.37
C PHE A 213 -9.87 13.78 -4.59
N LYS A 214 -11.19 13.90 -4.83
CA LYS A 214 -11.77 14.67 -5.95
C LYS A 214 -11.37 16.14 -5.89
N GLU A 215 -11.31 16.73 -4.70
CA GLU A 215 -10.85 18.11 -4.52
C GLU A 215 -9.40 18.29 -4.99
N LYS A 216 -8.52 17.33 -4.65
CA LYS A 216 -7.07 17.41 -4.97
C LYS A 216 -6.77 17.06 -6.43
N TYR A 217 -7.30 15.94 -6.91
CA TYR A 217 -6.94 15.36 -8.20
C TYR A 217 -7.90 15.73 -9.32
N LYS A 218 -9.06 16.33 -9.00
CA LYS A 218 -10.09 16.74 -9.97
C LYS A 218 -10.63 15.58 -10.82
N MET A 219 -10.58 14.36 -10.28
CA MET A 219 -11.10 13.14 -10.91
C MET A 219 -11.62 12.17 -9.84
N SER A 220 -12.28 11.08 -10.24
CA SER A 220 -12.66 10.03 -9.29
C SER A 220 -11.46 9.17 -8.86
N PRO A 221 -11.46 8.56 -7.66
CA PRO A 221 -10.41 7.64 -7.25
C PRO A 221 -10.22 6.46 -8.21
N GLN A 222 -11.30 5.96 -8.82
CA GLN A 222 -11.28 4.86 -9.80
C GLN A 222 -10.45 5.18 -11.05
N ASN A 223 -10.32 6.47 -11.40
CA ASN A 223 -9.49 6.93 -12.51
C ASN A 223 -8.00 7.07 -12.13
N PHE A 224 -7.63 6.85 -10.85
CA PHE A 224 -6.25 7.07 -10.42
C PHE A 224 -5.27 6.06 -11.02
N ILE A 225 -5.73 4.86 -11.34
CA ILE A 225 -4.92 3.89 -12.08
C ILE A 225 -4.53 4.43 -13.46
N LEU A 226 -5.50 5.00 -14.20
CA LEU A 226 -5.24 5.63 -15.50
C LEU A 226 -4.30 6.82 -15.37
N HIS A 227 -4.46 7.63 -14.33
CA HIS A 227 -3.56 8.73 -14.02
C HIS A 227 -2.12 8.22 -13.86
N LYS A 228 -1.90 7.17 -13.06
CA LYS A 228 -0.56 6.60 -12.84
C LYS A 228 0.01 5.95 -14.09
N THR A 229 -0.78 5.18 -14.82
CA THR A 229 -0.35 4.53 -16.06
C THR A 229 0.07 5.56 -17.11
N LEU A 230 -0.72 6.60 -17.30
CA LEU A 230 -0.43 7.62 -18.32
C LEU A 230 0.74 8.55 -17.94
N LEU A 231 0.89 8.89 -16.66
CA LEU A 231 1.98 9.75 -16.19
C LEU A 231 3.25 8.97 -15.81
N GLY A 232 3.11 7.66 -15.58
CA GLY A 232 4.17 6.81 -15.06
C GLY A 232 4.36 6.94 -13.55
N ASP A 233 5.25 6.09 -13.03
CA ASP A 233 5.68 6.13 -11.65
C ASP A 233 7.21 6.02 -11.55
N SER A 234 7.84 7.13 -11.21
CA SER A 234 9.31 7.18 -11.08
C SER A 234 9.82 6.35 -9.90
N SER A 235 9.00 6.11 -8.87
CA SER A 235 9.37 5.30 -7.71
C SER A 235 9.49 3.83 -8.06
N ASP A 236 8.70 3.36 -9.01
CA ASP A 236 8.71 1.98 -9.53
C ASP A 236 9.44 1.85 -10.87
N LYS A 237 10.02 2.94 -11.37
CA LYS A 237 10.68 3.03 -12.68
C LYS A 237 9.74 2.76 -13.86
N ILE A 238 8.47 2.99 -13.68
CA ILE A 238 7.47 2.90 -14.75
C ILE A 238 7.45 4.22 -15.51
N LYS A 239 7.72 4.16 -16.81
CA LYS A 239 7.73 5.33 -17.70
C LYS A 239 6.32 5.67 -18.12
N GLY A 240 5.92 6.93 -17.94
CA GLY A 240 4.68 7.44 -18.49
C GLY A 240 4.81 7.86 -19.96
N VAL A 241 3.70 8.32 -20.51
CA VAL A 241 3.61 8.81 -21.90
C VAL A 241 4.43 10.08 -22.08
N LYS A 242 5.41 10.03 -22.98
CA LYS A 242 6.30 11.16 -23.26
C LYS A 242 5.52 12.40 -23.71
N GLY A 243 5.69 13.48 -22.97
CA GLY A 243 5.04 14.78 -23.26
C GLY A 243 3.65 14.93 -22.63
N LEU A 244 3.24 13.97 -21.78
CA LEU A 244 2.06 14.08 -20.93
C LEU A 244 2.52 14.30 -19.49
N GLY A 245 2.20 15.44 -18.92
CA GLY A 245 2.42 15.75 -17.51
C GLY A 245 1.10 15.97 -16.79
N GLU A 246 1.16 16.10 -15.47
CA GLU A 246 -0.01 16.22 -14.59
C GLU A 246 -0.97 17.34 -15.03
N LYS A 247 -0.43 18.53 -15.36
CA LYS A 247 -1.24 19.66 -15.88
C LYS A 247 -1.85 19.40 -17.27
N GLY A 248 -1.24 18.53 -18.06
CA GLY A 248 -1.68 18.17 -19.40
C GLY A 248 -2.74 17.08 -19.42
N LEU A 249 -2.77 16.24 -18.41
CA LEU A 249 -3.64 15.07 -18.36
C LEU A 249 -5.13 15.45 -18.45
N LEU A 250 -5.63 16.22 -17.49
CA LEU A 250 -7.03 16.64 -17.46
C LEU A 250 -7.39 17.58 -18.62
N LYS A 251 -6.43 18.32 -19.18
CA LYS A 251 -6.67 19.14 -20.36
C LYS A 251 -6.90 18.29 -21.60
N LYS A 252 -6.21 17.13 -21.70
CA LYS A 252 -6.34 16.23 -22.86
C LYS A 252 -7.48 15.20 -22.67
N PHE A 253 -7.73 14.82 -21.43
CA PHE A 253 -8.76 13.87 -21.02
C PHE A 253 -9.69 14.48 -19.96
N PRO A 254 -10.48 15.52 -20.32
CA PRO A 254 -11.42 16.15 -19.37
C PRO A 254 -12.45 15.16 -18.85
N GLU A 255 -12.74 14.11 -19.62
CA GLU A 255 -13.67 13.03 -19.28
C GLU A 255 -13.28 12.32 -17.96
N LEU A 256 -11.98 12.32 -17.58
CA LEU A 256 -11.51 11.80 -16.29
C LEU A 256 -12.14 12.51 -15.08
N SER A 257 -12.55 13.77 -15.25
CA SER A 257 -13.24 14.54 -14.20
C SER A 257 -14.74 14.30 -14.16
N GLU A 258 -15.31 13.78 -15.23
CA GLU A 258 -16.76 13.68 -15.41
C GLU A 258 -17.29 12.28 -15.09
N ARG A 259 -16.54 11.23 -15.46
CA ARG A 259 -16.94 9.83 -15.29
C ARG A 259 -15.74 8.91 -15.05
N ASN A 260 -16.01 7.70 -14.59
CA ASN A 260 -15.02 6.64 -14.58
C ASN A 260 -14.73 6.18 -16.00
N LEU A 261 -13.45 6.06 -16.34
CA LEU A 261 -12.98 5.59 -17.62
C LEU A 261 -12.29 4.23 -17.48
N THR A 262 -12.34 3.45 -18.53
CA THR A 262 -11.54 2.25 -18.75
C THR A 262 -10.33 2.55 -19.63
N PHE A 263 -9.42 1.59 -19.81
CA PHE A 263 -8.35 1.70 -20.81
C PHE A 263 -8.93 1.80 -22.21
N ASP A 264 -9.97 1.03 -22.53
CA ASP A 264 -10.66 1.08 -23.83
C ASP A 264 -11.24 2.47 -24.11
N ASP A 265 -11.87 3.12 -23.11
CA ASP A 265 -12.34 4.50 -23.24
C ASP A 265 -11.18 5.47 -23.60
N ILE A 266 -10.02 5.31 -22.97
CA ILE A 266 -8.83 6.13 -23.27
C ILE A 266 -8.39 5.92 -24.71
N PHE A 267 -8.36 4.67 -25.19
CA PHE A 267 -7.97 4.35 -26.57
C PHE A 267 -8.96 4.94 -27.58
N GLU A 268 -10.26 4.79 -27.35
CA GLU A 268 -11.29 5.40 -28.22
C GLU A 268 -11.14 6.92 -28.30
N ILE A 269 -10.87 7.59 -27.16
CA ILE A 269 -10.62 9.03 -27.13
C ILE A 269 -9.39 9.37 -27.95
N CYS A 270 -8.30 8.59 -27.83
CA CYS A 270 -7.07 8.79 -28.56
C CYS A 270 -7.26 8.60 -30.06
N GLU A 271 -8.00 7.59 -30.48
CA GLU A 271 -8.31 7.37 -31.91
C GLU A 271 -9.12 8.51 -32.52
N LYS A 272 -10.14 9.00 -31.80
CA LYS A 272 -10.96 10.13 -32.24
C LYS A 272 -10.16 11.44 -32.35
N LYS A 273 -9.17 11.63 -31.45
CA LYS A 273 -8.35 12.85 -31.35
C LYS A 273 -6.91 12.67 -31.90
N PHE A 274 -6.67 11.59 -32.65
CA PHE A 274 -5.33 11.20 -33.12
C PHE A 274 -4.57 12.33 -33.82
N LYS A 275 -5.25 13.13 -34.65
CA LYS A 275 -4.65 14.23 -35.41
C LYS A 275 -4.43 15.50 -34.59
N ASP A 276 -5.04 15.61 -33.41
CA ASP A 276 -5.03 16.84 -32.64
C ASP A 276 -3.73 17.05 -31.86
N HIS A 277 -3.09 15.96 -31.43
CA HIS A 277 -1.85 16.06 -30.66
C HIS A 277 -1.05 14.74 -30.62
N VAL A 278 0.27 14.86 -30.72
CA VAL A 278 1.22 13.72 -30.72
C VAL A 278 1.10 12.76 -29.52
N VAL A 279 0.59 13.23 -28.36
CA VAL A 279 0.36 12.40 -27.18
C VAL A 279 -0.64 11.28 -27.47
N TYR A 280 -1.72 11.57 -28.17
CA TYR A 280 -2.73 10.55 -28.52
C TYR A 280 -2.13 9.46 -29.42
N ALA A 281 -1.32 9.85 -30.41
CA ALA A 281 -0.60 8.89 -31.26
C ALA A 281 0.36 8.01 -30.44
N ARG A 282 1.05 8.57 -29.44
CA ARG A 282 1.98 7.82 -28.58
C ARG A 282 1.26 6.83 -27.68
N ILE A 283 0.08 7.18 -27.17
CA ILE A 283 -0.75 6.25 -26.38
C ILE A 283 -1.15 5.06 -27.26
N ILE A 284 -1.65 5.31 -28.46
CA ILE A 284 -2.05 4.23 -29.38
C ILE A 284 -0.88 3.33 -29.76
N GLN A 285 0.32 3.90 -29.98
CA GLN A 285 1.52 3.13 -30.32
C GLN A 285 2.10 2.35 -29.14
N GLY A 286 1.83 2.76 -27.91
CA GLY A 286 2.36 2.17 -26.69
C GLY A 286 1.35 1.30 -25.93
N VAL A 287 0.27 0.86 -26.57
CA VAL A 287 -0.80 0.06 -25.93
C VAL A 287 -0.25 -1.13 -25.15
N ASP A 288 0.60 -1.94 -25.79
CA ASP A 288 1.20 -3.13 -25.16
C ASP A 288 2.02 -2.84 -23.91
N ASP A 289 2.59 -1.63 -23.80
CA ASP A 289 3.37 -1.19 -22.63
C ASP A 289 2.51 -0.56 -21.54
N LEU A 290 1.33 -0.07 -21.88
CA LEU A 290 0.39 0.53 -20.93
C LEU A 290 -0.50 -0.51 -20.23
N GLU A 291 -0.67 -1.69 -20.84
CA GLU A 291 -1.46 -2.80 -20.28
C GLU A 291 -0.64 -3.72 -19.33
N LYS A 292 0.70 -3.63 -19.35
CA LYS A 292 1.60 -4.35 -18.44
C LYS A 292 1.64 -3.71 -17.05
#